data_12702c1af4bab655eaf0c995c32563ef
#
_entry.id   12702c1af4bab655eaf0c995c32563ef
#
_cell.length_a   1.000
_cell.length_b   1.000
_cell.length_c   1.000
_cell.angle_alpha   90.00
_cell.angle_beta   90.00
_cell.angle_gamma   90.00
#
_symmetry.space_group_name_H-M   'P 1'
#
loop_
_entity.id
_entity.type
_entity.pdbx_description
1 polymer ?
#
loop_
_entity_poly.entity_id
_entity_poly.type
_entity_poly.pdbx_seq_one_letter_code
_entity_poly.pdbx_strand_id
1 'polypeptide(L)'
;MKKNKITLTLSCILLSVSLVGCSSGDGLNRSAKDGKENEVEKASIKLVKATKTGDYNLISADELKKSIDNKEDMILINTIPSDRFEKTKIKGAVNAGLPKEMKDLKPEEKEAFLKTLGVDKDKKIVIYCGFVACERSHVGALLAKEAGYKNVYRFPGGIAAWLDAGNSIDK
;
A
#
# COMPACT_ATOMS: atom_id res chain seq x y z
N MET A 1 34.05 -54.23 -48.97
CA MET A 1 33.00 -53.16 -48.85
C MET A 1 32.30 -53.35 -47.52
N LYS A 2 32.67 -52.58 -46.49
CA LYS A 2 32.08 -52.63 -45.14
C LYS A 2 30.98 -51.59 -45.02
N LYS A 3 29.74 -52.02 -44.74
CA LYS A 3 28.62 -51.18 -44.50
C LYS A 3 28.60 -50.75 -43.01
N ASN A 4 28.86 -49.50 -42.76
CA ASN A 4 28.71 -48.93 -41.40
C ASN A 4 27.23 -48.61 -41.13
N LYS A 5 26.67 -49.28 -40.16
CA LYS A 5 25.36 -48.97 -39.59
C LYS A 5 25.55 -47.87 -38.51
N ILE A 6 25.04 -46.70 -38.79
CA ILE A 6 24.97 -45.60 -37.80
C ILE A 6 23.74 -45.84 -36.95
N THR A 7 23.96 -46.19 -35.70
CA THR A 7 22.89 -46.34 -34.68
C THR A 7 22.62 -44.95 -34.09
N LEU A 8 21.46 -44.41 -34.42
CA LEU A 8 20.98 -43.12 -33.89
C LEU A 8 20.35 -43.39 -32.54
N THR A 9 21.09 -43.10 -31.45
CA THR A 9 20.55 -43.13 -30.09
C THR A 9 19.79 -41.84 -29.81
N LEU A 10 18.47 -41.95 -29.83
CA LEU A 10 17.55 -40.89 -29.47
C LEU A 10 17.58 -40.72 -27.92
N SER A 11 18.31 -39.72 -27.42
CA SER A 11 18.36 -39.38 -26.01
C SER A 11 17.10 -38.59 -25.68
N CYS A 12 16.12 -39.25 -25.08
CA CYS A 12 14.96 -38.59 -24.48
C CYS A 12 15.39 -37.85 -23.21
N ILE A 13 15.62 -36.54 -23.36
CA ILE A 13 15.74 -35.65 -22.18
C ILE A 13 14.31 -35.45 -21.62
N LEU A 14 13.99 -36.20 -20.59
CA LEU A 14 12.81 -35.97 -19.77
C LEU A 14 13.03 -34.65 -18.97
N LEU A 15 12.46 -33.57 -19.49
CA LEU A 15 12.30 -32.32 -18.74
C LEU A 15 11.31 -32.63 -17.61
N SER A 16 11.80 -32.95 -16.43
CA SER A 16 11.02 -33.01 -15.21
C SER A 16 10.66 -31.55 -14.82
N VAL A 17 9.50 -31.10 -15.31
CA VAL A 17 8.84 -29.93 -14.76
C VAL A 17 8.43 -30.32 -13.34
N SER A 18 9.25 -29.95 -12.37
CA SER A 18 8.87 -29.96 -10.97
C SER A 18 7.79 -28.90 -10.77
N LEU A 19 6.54 -29.33 -10.92
CA LEU A 19 5.39 -28.65 -10.35
C LEU A 19 5.69 -28.52 -8.85
N VAL A 20 6.14 -27.33 -8.43
CA VAL A 20 6.06 -26.94 -7.03
C VAL A 20 4.57 -26.85 -6.71
N GLY A 21 3.95 -28.00 -6.56
CA GLY A 21 2.62 -28.11 -6.02
C GLY A 21 2.64 -27.51 -4.63
N CYS A 22 1.72 -26.61 -4.35
CA CYS A 22 1.36 -26.25 -3.00
C CYS A 22 1.30 -27.54 -2.19
N SER A 23 2.22 -27.69 -1.23
CA SER A 23 2.26 -28.84 -0.36
C SER A 23 0.92 -28.96 0.34
N SER A 24 0.10 -29.81 -0.21
CA SER A 24 -1.20 -30.18 0.32
C SER A 24 -0.98 -30.93 1.64
N GLY A 25 -1.62 -30.49 2.68
CA GLY A 25 -2.10 -31.45 3.62
C GLY A 25 -1.93 -31.17 5.11
N ASP A 26 -1.09 -30.27 5.57
CA ASP A 26 -0.92 -30.09 7.02
C ASP A 26 -1.11 -28.66 7.55
N GLY A 27 -1.51 -27.73 6.69
CA GLY A 27 -1.59 -26.30 7.02
C GLY A 27 -2.95 -25.81 7.54
N LEU A 28 -4.03 -26.52 7.28
CA LEU A 28 -5.38 -26.03 7.59
C LEU A 28 -5.74 -26.07 9.09
N ASN A 29 -4.89 -26.68 9.92
CA ASN A 29 -5.10 -26.84 11.36
C ASN A 29 -4.02 -26.16 12.21
N ARG A 30 -3.22 -25.28 11.63
CA ARG A 30 -2.12 -24.63 12.33
C ARG A 30 -2.24 -23.12 12.24
N SER A 31 -1.88 -22.41 13.30
CA SER A 31 -1.69 -20.98 13.26
C SER A 31 -0.58 -20.59 12.27
N ALA A 32 -0.63 -19.38 11.72
CA ALA A 32 0.43 -18.83 10.89
C ALA A 32 1.78 -18.92 11.62
N LYS A 33 2.88 -19.17 10.89
CA LYS A 33 4.21 -19.39 11.48
C LYS A 33 4.69 -18.23 12.35
N ASP A 34 4.27 -17.00 12.02
CA ASP A 34 4.61 -15.79 12.76
C ASP A 34 3.59 -15.43 13.86
N GLY A 35 2.50 -16.20 13.99
CA GLY A 35 1.45 -15.99 14.99
C GLY A 35 0.62 -14.72 14.82
N LYS A 36 0.74 -14.02 13.67
CA LYS A 36 0.12 -12.69 13.46
C LYS A 36 -1.22 -12.70 12.73
N GLU A 37 -1.72 -13.86 12.32
CA GLU A 37 -2.93 -13.97 11.51
C GLU A 37 -4.14 -13.24 12.13
N ASN A 38 -4.33 -13.37 13.45
CA ASN A 38 -5.41 -12.67 14.17
C ASN A 38 -5.25 -11.13 14.12
N GLU A 39 -4.02 -10.62 14.18
CA GLU A 39 -3.76 -9.18 14.05
C GLU A 39 -4.02 -8.70 12.62
N VAL A 40 -3.63 -9.48 11.63
CA VAL A 40 -3.88 -9.22 10.21
C VAL A 40 -5.39 -9.21 9.94
N GLU A 41 -6.14 -10.21 10.45
CA GLU A 41 -7.59 -10.26 10.33
C GLU A 41 -8.25 -9.00 10.91
N LYS A 42 -7.92 -8.64 12.15
CA LYS A 42 -8.47 -7.43 12.80
C LYS A 42 -8.17 -6.16 12.02
N ALA A 43 -6.93 -6.01 11.54
CA ALA A 43 -6.54 -4.87 10.73
C ALA A 43 -7.29 -4.82 9.39
N SER A 44 -7.48 -5.98 8.76
CA SER A 44 -8.22 -6.11 7.49
C SER A 44 -9.69 -5.77 7.64
N ILE A 45 -10.36 -6.31 8.67
CA ILE A 45 -11.77 -5.99 8.97
C ILE A 45 -11.92 -4.48 9.26
N LYS A 46 -11.00 -3.92 10.05
CA LYS A 46 -11.02 -2.48 10.35
C LYS A 46 -10.85 -1.64 9.09
N LEU A 47 -9.92 -2.01 8.20
CA LEU A 47 -9.71 -1.32 6.94
C LEU A 47 -10.96 -1.36 6.05
N VAL A 48 -11.59 -2.53 5.89
CA VAL A 48 -12.81 -2.69 5.09
C VAL A 48 -13.94 -1.82 5.62
N LYS A 49 -14.16 -1.82 6.94
CA LYS A 49 -15.17 -0.94 7.58
C LYS A 49 -14.85 0.53 7.34
N ALA A 50 -13.62 0.95 7.56
CA ALA A 50 -13.18 2.33 7.37
C ALA A 50 -13.35 2.81 5.92
N THR A 51 -13.01 1.97 4.94
CA THR A 51 -13.16 2.29 3.52
C THR A 51 -14.63 2.44 3.14
N LYS A 52 -15.48 1.51 3.62
CA LYS A 52 -16.93 1.57 3.35
C LYS A 52 -17.59 2.82 3.94
N THR A 53 -17.23 3.21 5.16
CA THR A 53 -17.81 4.39 5.82
C THR A 53 -17.23 5.70 5.32
N GLY A 54 -15.98 5.70 4.87
CA GLY A 54 -15.27 6.90 4.43
C GLY A 54 -15.45 7.26 2.97
N ASP A 55 -16.07 6.39 2.16
CA ASP A 55 -16.33 6.59 0.74
C ASP A 55 -15.09 7.07 -0.06
N TYR A 56 -13.92 6.50 0.24
CA TYR A 56 -12.67 6.75 -0.46
C TYR A 56 -12.12 5.45 -1.07
N ASN A 57 -11.23 5.59 -2.05
CA ASN A 57 -10.58 4.47 -2.71
C ASN A 57 -9.32 4.02 -1.94
N LEU A 58 -8.89 2.79 -2.21
CA LEU A 58 -7.59 2.29 -1.78
C LEU A 58 -6.61 2.30 -2.95
N ILE A 59 -5.32 2.44 -2.64
CA ILE A 59 -4.23 2.30 -3.60
C ILE A 59 -3.12 1.47 -2.95
N SER A 60 -2.55 0.55 -3.71
CA SER A 60 -1.42 -0.29 -3.28
C SER A 60 -0.08 0.43 -3.44
N ALA A 61 1.01 -0.16 -2.91
CA ALA A 61 2.36 0.36 -3.10
C ALA A 61 2.76 0.38 -4.59
N ASP A 62 2.42 -0.68 -5.33
CA ASP A 62 2.76 -0.81 -6.75
C ASP A 62 1.99 0.20 -7.62
N GLU A 63 0.71 0.41 -7.35
CA GLU A 63 -0.10 1.41 -8.05
C GLU A 63 0.39 2.83 -7.75
N LEU A 64 0.70 3.12 -6.49
CA LEU A 64 1.26 4.42 -6.12
C LEU A 64 2.63 4.64 -6.78
N LYS A 65 3.49 3.62 -6.83
CA LYS A 65 4.78 3.68 -7.52
C LYS A 65 4.59 4.00 -9.00
N LYS A 66 3.66 3.33 -9.67
CA LYS A 66 3.32 3.60 -11.08
C LYS A 66 2.83 5.04 -11.27
N SER A 67 1.96 5.53 -10.39
CA SER A 67 1.48 6.92 -10.44
C SER A 67 2.62 7.94 -10.33
N ILE A 68 3.59 7.68 -9.43
CA ILE A 68 4.77 8.55 -9.25
C ILE A 68 5.67 8.49 -10.49
N ASP A 69 5.96 7.29 -11.01
CA ASP A 69 6.83 7.09 -12.17
C ASP A 69 6.24 7.73 -13.44
N ASN A 70 4.93 7.64 -13.60
CA ASN A 70 4.18 8.26 -14.69
C ASN A 70 3.99 9.77 -14.51
N LYS A 71 4.47 10.34 -13.40
CA LYS A 71 4.29 11.77 -13.05
C LYS A 71 2.82 12.19 -13.10
N GLU A 72 1.93 11.32 -12.61
CA GLU A 72 0.52 11.66 -12.53
C GLU A 72 0.31 12.93 -11.70
N ASP A 73 -0.62 13.76 -12.16
CA ASP A 73 -0.96 15.00 -11.47
C ASP A 73 -1.78 14.69 -10.20
N MET A 74 -1.08 14.54 -9.08
CA MET A 74 -1.67 14.17 -7.79
C MET A 74 -1.03 14.95 -6.63
N ILE A 75 -1.74 15.03 -5.52
CA ILE A 75 -1.19 15.48 -4.24
C ILE A 75 -0.98 14.26 -3.35
N LEU A 76 0.26 14.02 -2.95
CA LEU A 76 0.64 12.93 -2.05
C LEU A 76 0.88 13.49 -0.65
N ILE A 77 0.10 13.04 0.34
CA ILE A 77 0.12 13.60 1.70
C ILE A 77 0.54 12.54 2.71
N ASN A 78 1.58 12.87 3.47
CA ASN A 78 2.01 12.13 4.64
C ASN A 78 1.37 12.71 5.90
N THR A 79 0.61 11.90 6.64
CA THR A 79 -0.10 12.33 7.86
C THR A 79 0.63 11.95 9.15
N ILE A 80 1.87 11.51 9.06
CA ILE A 80 2.74 11.25 10.22
C ILE A 80 3.16 12.60 10.85
N PRO A 81 3.38 12.67 12.18
CA PRO A 81 3.90 13.87 12.81
C PRO A 81 5.16 14.44 12.15
N SER A 82 5.27 15.75 12.08
CA SER A 82 6.32 16.46 11.33
C SER A 82 7.75 16.11 11.76
N ASP A 83 7.96 15.79 13.04
CA ASP A 83 9.25 15.35 13.59
C ASP A 83 9.78 14.03 12.99
N ARG A 84 8.90 13.27 12.32
CA ARG A 84 9.22 11.99 11.66
C ARG A 84 9.09 12.04 10.15
N PHE A 85 8.66 13.16 9.59
CA PHE A 85 8.36 13.28 8.16
C PHE A 85 9.56 12.94 7.27
N GLU A 86 10.72 13.52 7.53
CA GLU A 86 11.93 13.30 6.73
C GLU A 86 12.37 11.83 6.67
N LYS A 87 12.04 11.04 7.70
CA LYS A 87 12.33 9.60 7.76
C LYS A 87 11.24 8.72 7.12
N THR A 88 10.15 9.33 6.66
CA THR A 88 8.98 8.63 6.15
C THR A 88 8.44 9.24 4.87
N LYS A 89 9.22 10.10 4.23
CA LYS A 89 8.83 10.85 3.04
C LYS A 89 8.96 10.00 1.78
N ILE A 90 7.85 9.72 1.14
CA ILE A 90 7.82 9.24 -0.24
C ILE A 90 8.06 10.43 -1.15
N LYS A 91 8.81 10.24 -2.23
CA LYS A 91 9.16 11.30 -3.18
C LYS A 91 7.93 12.11 -3.62
N GLY A 92 8.01 13.42 -3.48
CA GLY A 92 6.92 14.34 -3.84
C GLY A 92 5.84 14.49 -2.77
N ALA A 93 5.95 13.80 -1.62
CA ALA A 93 4.99 13.95 -0.54
C ALA A 93 5.15 15.28 0.21
N VAL A 94 4.01 15.86 0.58
CA VAL A 94 3.91 16.96 1.54
C VAL A 94 3.46 16.45 2.90
N ASN A 95 3.82 17.14 3.97
CA ASN A 95 3.41 16.74 5.32
C ASN A 95 2.20 17.54 5.79
N ALA A 96 1.23 16.82 6.36
CA ALA A 96 0.15 17.38 7.13
C ALA A 96 -0.19 16.41 8.27
N GLY A 97 0.54 16.52 9.38
CA GLY A 97 0.39 15.64 10.53
C GLY A 97 -1.04 15.67 11.09
N LEU A 98 -1.62 14.48 11.35
CA LEU A 98 -2.97 14.34 11.87
C LEU A 98 -3.00 13.42 13.10
N PRO A 99 -4.00 13.52 13.96
CA PRO A 99 -4.22 12.60 15.07
C PRO A 99 -4.69 11.22 14.55
N LYS A 100 -4.70 10.22 15.43
CA LYS A 100 -5.20 8.87 15.10
C LYS A 100 -6.73 8.78 15.05
N GLU A 101 -7.43 9.70 15.71
CA GLU A 101 -8.88 9.69 15.81
C GLU A 101 -9.44 11.09 15.53
N MET A 102 -10.61 11.17 14.89
CA MET A 102 -11.27 12.45 14.58
C MET A 102 -11.58 13.28 15.81
N LYS A 103 -11.90 12.65 16.95
CA LYS A 103 -12.19 13.36 18.20
C LYS A 103 -11.00 14.14 18.76
N ASP A 104 -9.77 13.74 18.39
CA ASP A 104 -8.52 14.36 18.86
C ASP A 104 -8.02 15.44 17.87
N LEU A 105 -8.76 15.67 16.79
CA LEU A 105 -8.39 16.62 15.73
C LEU A 105 -8.54 18.04 16.22
N LYS A 106 -7.45 18.81 16.16
CA LYS A 106 -7.45 20.21 16.51
C LYS A 106 -7.81 21.07 15.30
N PRO A 107 -8.45 22.25 15.52
CA PRO A 107 -8.83 23.16 14.44
C PRO A 107 -7.64 23.54 13.52
N GLU A 108 -6.48 23.83 14.09
CA GLU A 108 -5.28 24.21 13.36
C GLU A 108 -4.72 23.07 12.52
N GLU A 109 -4.82 21.81 12.99
CA GLU A 109 -4.40 20.63 12.21
C GLU A 109 -5.34 20.39 11.02
N LYS A 110 -6.65 20.57 11.23
CA LYS A 110 -7.65 20.50 10.15
C LYS A 110 -7.40 21.57 9.09
N GLU A 111 -7.19 22.81 9.49
CA GLU A 111 -6.91 23.92 8.58
C GLU A 111 -5.63 23.69 7.78
N ALA A 112 -4.54 23.32 8.46
CA ALA A 112 -3.26 23.00 7.82
C ALA A 112 -3.41 21.87 6.81
N PHE A 113 -4.12 20.79 7.17
CA PHE A 113 -4.39 19.68 6.26
C PHE A 113 -5.21 20.14 5.03
N LEU A 114 -6.32 20.84 5.22
CA LEU A 114 -7.17 21.33 4.13
C LEU A 114 -6.42 22.27 3.17
N LYS A 115 -5.50 23.07 3.69
CA LYS A 115 -4.64 23.94 2.87
C LYS A 115 -3.73 23.15 1.93
N THR A 116 -3.28 21.96 2.32
CA THR A 116 -2.44 21.11 1.44
C THR A 116 -3.20 20.52 0.26
N LEU A 117 -4.52 20.42 0.34
CA LEU A 117 -5.35 19.83 -0.73
C LEU A 117 -5.50 20.74 -1.96
N GLY A 118 -5.26 22.06 -1.81
CA GLY A 118 -5.48 23.03 -2.87
C GLY A 118 -6.97 23.29 -3.14
N VAL A 119 -7.30 23.84 -4.31
CA VAL A 119 -8.67 24.27 -4.64
C VAL A 119 -9.39 23.33 -5.62
N ASP A 120 -8.64 22.53 -6.37
CA ASP A 120 -9.18 21.63 -7.38
C ASP A 120 -9.77 20.36 -6.73
N LYS A 121 -11.12 20.27 -6.76
CA LYS A 121 -11.84 19.14 -6.16
C LYS A 121 -11.81 17.86 -6.98
N ASP A 122 -11.38 17.92 -8.22
CA ASP A 122 -11.18 16.76 -9.10
C ASP A 122 -9.75 16.21 -9.04
N LYS A 123 -8.84 16.91 -8.36
CA LYS A 123 -7.47 16.49 -8.16
C LYS A 123 -7.39 15.14 -7.47
N LYS A 124 -6.50 14.25 -7.95
CA LYS A 124 -6.19 12.98 -7.27
C LYS A 124 -5.44 13.28 -5.98
N ILE A 125 -6.00 12.87 -4.86
CA ILE A 125 -5.40 13.01 -3.53
C ILE A 125 -5.03 11.62 -3.02
N VAL A 126 -3.76 11.38 -2.70
CA VAL A 126 -3.28 10.14 -2.10
C VAL A 126 -2.77 10.43 -0.70
N ILE A 127 -3.29 9.71 0.30
CA ILE A 127 -3.00 9.97 1.72
C ILE A 127 -2.43 8.70 2.35
N TYR A 128 -1.28 8.83 3.02
CA TYR A 128 -0.63 7.72 3.69
C TYR A 128 -0.14 8.07 5.10
N CYS A 129 0.16 7.03 5.88
CA CYS A 129 0.83 7.13 7.18
C CYS A 129 1.85 5.99 7.36
N GLY A 130 1.98 5.42 8.56
CA GLY A 130 3.03 4.45 8.87
C GLY A 130 2.80 3.06 8.32
N PHE A 131 1.65 2.46 8.61
CA PHE A 131 1.32 1.05 8.34
C PHE A 131 -0.20 0.83 8.41
N VAL A 132 -0.68 -0.37 8.07
CA VAL A 132 -2.11 -0.67 7.85
C VAL A 132 -3.02 -0.36 9.05
N ALA A 133 -2.52 -0.54 10.27
CA ALA A 133 -3.26 -0.22 11.49
C ALA A 133 -3.19 1.26 11.92
N CYS A 134 -2.47 2.11 11.18
CA CYS A 134 -2.37 3.54 11.46
C CYS A 134 -3.59 4.27 10.90
N GLU A 135 -4.37 4.91 11.76
CA GLU A 135 -5.62 5.58 11.37
C GLU A 135 -5.46 7.04 10.90
N ARG A 136 -4.26 7.64 11.01
CA ARG A 136 -4.04 9.03 10.61
C ARG A 136 -4.42 9.30 9.14
N SER A 137 -4.09 8.38 8.24
CA SER A 137 -4.48 8.48 6.83
C SER A 137 -5.99 8.27 6.61
N HIS A 138 -6.67 7.55 7.50
CA HIS A 138 -8.14 7.47 7.49
C HIS A 138 -8.75 8.83 7.85
N VAL A 139 -8.29 9.46 8.94
CA VAL A 139 -8.72 10.81 9.32
C VAL A 139 -8.53 11.79 8.16
N GLY A 140 -7.37 11.77 7.51
CA GLY A 140 -7.12 12.63 6.35
C GLY A 140 -8.05 12.35 5.17
N ALA A 141 -8.34 11.07 4.88
CA ALA A 141 -9.26 10.70 3.80
C ALA A 141 -10.70 11.18 4.09
N LEU A 142 -11.17 11.06 5.34
CA LEU A 142 -12.46 11.62 5.75
C LEU A 142 -12.51 13.13 5.57
N LEU A 143 -11.50 13.85 6.03
CA LEU A 143 -11.42 15.31 5.89
C LEU A 143 -11.43 15.76 4.42
N ALA A 144 -10.72 15.04 3.54
CA ALA A 144 -10.73 15.32 2.12
C ALA A 144 -12.11 15.08 1.49
N LYS A 145 -12.78 13.97 1.85
CA LYS A 145 -14.16 13.69 1.38
C LYS A 145 -15.15 14.72 1.91
N GLU A 146 -15.11 15.08 3.19
CA GLU A 146 -15.95 16.13 3.80
C GLU A 146 -15.74 17.48 3.11
N ALA A 147 -14.52 17.78 2.67
CA ALA A 147 -14.21 19.00 1.92
C ALA A 147 -14.61 18.94 0.44
N GLY A 148 -15.25 17.87 -0.02
CA GLY A 148 -15.83 17.71 -1.36
C GLY A 148 -14.84 17.22 -2.44
N TYR A 149 -13.68 16.69 -2.06
CA TYR A 149 -12.78 16.09 -3.04
C TYR A 149 -13.32 14.75 -3.55
N LYS A 150 -13.31 14.56 -4.87
CA LYS A 150 -13.92 13.39 -5.52
C LYS A 150 -12.95 12.20 -5.60
N ASN A 151 -11.69 12.46 -5.91
CA ASN A 151 -10.67 11.47 -6.21
C ASN A 151 -9.73 11.24 -5.02
N VAL A 152 -10.29 10.75 -3.90
CA VAL A 152 -9.55 10.51 -2.65
C VAL A 152 -9.14 9.04 -2.56
N TYR A 153 -7.84 8.82 -2.37
CA TYR A 153 -7.21 7.52 -2.21
C TYR A 153 -6.48 7.46 -0.87
N ARG A 154 -6.64 6.35 -0.16
CA ARG A 154 -5.82 6.02 0.99
C ARG A 154 -4.81 4.95 0.59
N PHE A 155 -3.54 5.15 0.92
CA PHE A 155 -2.50 4.11 0.86
C PHE A 155 -2.36 3.50 2.27
N PRO A 156 -3.11 2.41 2.57
CA PRO A 156 -3.22 1.90 3.94
C PRO A 156 -1.93 1.26 4.44
N GLY A 157 -1.17 0.60 3.57
CA GLY A 157 0.12 0.00 3.92
C GLY A 157 1.17 1.01 4.36
N GLY A 158 1.02 2.25 3.92
CA GLY A 158 1.87 3.37 4.32
C GLY A 158 3.35 3.15 4.03
N ILE A 159 4.20 3.84 4.80
CA ILE A 159 5.64 3.76 4.59
C ILE A 159 6.20 2.34 4.79
N ALA A 160 5.59 1.53 5.66
CA ALA A 160 6.04 0.14 5.85
C ALA A 160 5.90 -0.67 4.56
N ALA A 161 4.70 -0.71 3.97
CA ALA A 161 4.49 -1.45 2.71
C ALA A 161 5.27 -0.83 1.52
N TRP A 162 5.50 0.48 1.53
CA TRP A 162 6.34 1.14 0.54
C TRP A 162 7.77 0.61 0.54
N LEU A 163 8.36 0.48 1.72
CA LEU A 163 9.72 -0.04 1.91
C LEU A 163 9.80 -1.55 1.66
N ASP A 164 8.80 -2.32 2.11
CA ASP A 164 8.72 -3.77 1.89
C ASP A 164 8.61 -4.12 0.39
N ALA A 165 8.00 -3.24 -0.41
CA ALA A 165 7.98 -3.35 -1.87
C ALA A 165 9.32 -2.97 -2.54
N GLY A 166 10.38 -2.72 -1.77
CA GLY A 166 11.70 -2.36 -2.26
C GLY A 166 11.86 -0.91 -2.70
N ASN A 167 10.89 -0.04 -2.41
CA ASN A 167 10.96 1.37 -2.76
C ASN A 167 11.77 2.17 -1.72
N SER A 168 12.40 3.25 -2.16
CA SER A 168 13.16 4.14 -1.29
C SER A 168 12.32 5.33 -0.79
N ILE A 169 12.73 5.89 0.35
CA ILE A 169 12.26 7.20 0.80
C ILE A 169 13.07 8.31 0.13
N ASP A 170 12.50 9.50 0.05
CA ASP A 170 13.20 10.72 -0.36
C ASP A 170 14.16 11.15 0.77
N LYS A 171 15.37 11.55 0.42
CA LYS A 171 16.42 11.98 1.37
C LYS A 171 16.69 13.46 1.22
#